data_910ac527b0a560035322c527ad2b3e03
#
_entry.id   910ac527b0a560035322c527ad2b3e03
#
_cell.length_a   1.000
_cell.length_b   1.000
_cell.length_c   1.000
_cell.angle_alpha   90.00
_cell.angle_beta   90.00
_cell.angle_gamma   90.00
#
_symmetry.space_group_name_H-M   'P 1'
#
loop_
_entity.id
_entity.type
_entity.pdbx_description
1 polymer ?
#
loop_
_entity_poly.entity_id
_entity_poly.type
_entity_poly.pdbx_seq_one_letter_code
_entity_poly.pdbx_strand_id
1 'polypeptide(L)'
;VEIFETRFPFIIESYRLLEDSGGAGQWRGGLGGERILTVNAPEVTVSALFNRTQLAPPGRSGGHDGATAGIFVKRRGGEKFCTFKESFNTISEAKFSGITLMNGDQVRLVFPGGGGFGNPHKRDPELVRQDVEIGFVSKEVARNVYGTFL
;
A
#
# COMPACT_ATOMS: atom_id res chain seq x y z
N VAL A 1 10.00 14.51 0.58
CA VAL A 1 9.09 14.79 1.71
C VAL A 1 9.03 16.29 1.92
N GLU A 2 10.10 16.97 2.23
CA GLU A 2 10.15 18.40 2.63
C GLU A 2 9.54 19.34 1.59
N ILE A 3 9.86 19.15 0.30
CA ILE A 3 9.30 19.97 -0.79
C ILE A 3 7.78 19.83 -0.88
N PHE A 4 7.25 18.64 -0.59
CA PHE A 4 5.81 18.42 -0.58
C PHE A 4 5.15 19.17 0.56
N GLU A 5 5.69 19.06 1.77
CA GLU A 5 5.18 19.73 2.98
C GLU A 5 5.24 21.26 2.91
N THR A 6 6.21 21.81 2.16
CA THR A 6 6.29 23.26 1.94
C THR A 6 5.27 23.79 0.93
N ARG A 7 4.75 22.93 0.06
CA ARG A 7 3.82 23.32 -1.03
C ARG A 7 2.36 22.96 -0.76
N PHE A 8 2.14 21.95 0.04
CA PHE A 8 0.80 21.42 0.32
C PHE A 8 0.55 21.40 1.82
N PRO A 9 -0.69 21.63 2.25
CA PRO A 9 -1.04 21.70 3.67
C PRO A 9 -1.18 20.31 4.29
N PHE A 10 -0.13 19.49 4.17
CA PHE A 10 -0.06 18.15 4.71
C PHE A 10 1.29 17.89 5.38
N ILE A 11 1.29 17.09 6.44
CA ILE A 11 2.49 16.51 7.05
C ILE A 11 2.56 15.05 6.65
N ILE A 12 3.73 14.56 6.23
CA ILE A 12 3.96 13.16 5.90
C ILE A 12 4.41 12.41 7.16
N GLU A 13 3.49 11.68 7.78
CA GLU A 13 3.76 10.90 8.99
C GLU A 13 4.57 9.64 8.69
N SER A 14 4.33 9.03 7.54
CA SER A 14 4.96 7.77 7.13
C SER A 14 5.07 7.68 5.63
N TYR A 15 6.22 7.16 5.18
CA TYR A 15 6.41 6.74 3.79
C TYR A 15 7.31 5.49 3.78
N ARG A 16 6.73 4.33 3.52
CA ARG A 16 7.44 3.04 3.62
C ARG A 16 7.00 2.07 2.54
N LEU A 17 7.84 1.08 2.27
CA LEU A 17 7.46 -0.12 1.52
C LEU A 17 6.65 -1.05 2.41
N LEU A 18 5.72 -1.80 1.80
CA LEU A 18 4.89 -2.76 2.51
C LEU A 18 5.45 -4.17 2.33
N GLU A 19 5.73 -4.84 3.44
CA GLU A 19 6.10 -6.25 3.47
C GLU A 19 5.03 -7.09 2.78
N ASP A 20 5.42 -8.15 2.07
CA ASP A 20 4.56 -9.10 1.35
C ASP A 20 3.66 -8.50 0.26
N SER A 21 3.85 -7.24 -0.09
CA SER A 21 3.01 -6.58 -1.10
C SER A 21 3.41 -6.89 -2.55
N GLY A 22 4.63 -7.34 -2.78
CA GLY A 22 5.08 -7.82 -4.09
C GLY A 22 4.68 -9.26 -4.32
N GLY A 23 4.05 -9.57 -5.47
CA GLY A 23 3.66 -10.92 -5.83
C GLY A 23 4.84 -11.87 -5.84
N ALA A 24 4.68 -13.04 -5.20
CA ALA A 24 5.72 -14.06 -5.13
C ALA A 24 5.96 -14.69 -6.51
N GLY A 25 7.21 -15.06 -6.78
CA GLY A 25 7.62 -15.68 -8.03
C GLY A 25 9.10 -16.04 -7.99
N GLN A 26 9.58 -16.76 -8.99
CA GLN A 26 11.01 -16.92 -9.22
C GLN A 26 11.67 -15.52 -9.28
N TRP A 27 10.98 -14.59 -9.91
CA TRP A 27 11.24 -13.16 -9.89
C TRP A 27 10.09 -12.48 -9.13
N ARG A 28 10.36 -12.05 -7.91
CA ARG A 28 9.37 -11.35 -7.07
C ARG A 28 8.96 -10.03 -7.70
N GLY A 29 7.69 -9.68 -7.63
CA GLY A 29 7.19 -8.37 -7.99
C GLY A 29 7.78 -7.25 -7.11
N GLY A 30 7.81 -6.03 -7.62
CA GLY A 30 8.15 -4.85 -6.82
C GLY A 30 7.18 -4.66 -5.65
N LEU A 31 7.68 -4.19 -4.52
CA LEU A 31 6.83 -3.91 -3.37
C LEU A 31 5.91 -2.72 -3.63
N GLY A 32 4.72 -2.79 -3.09
CA GLY A 32 3.85 -1.66 -2.90
C GLY A 32 4.38 -0.75 -1.78
N GLY A 33 3.77 0.41 -1.66
CA GLY A 33 4.16 1.38 -0.65
C GLY A 33 2.98 1.90 0.14
N GLU A 34 3.28 2.54 1.24
CA GLU A 34 2.30 3.25 2.07
C GLU A 34 2.77 4.68 2.32
N ARG A 35 1.83 5.62 2.24
CA ARG A 35 2.05 6.98 2.72
C ARG A 35 0.89 7.38 3.62
N ILE A 36 1.21 7.93 4.79
CA ILE A 36 0.23 8.52 5.71
C ILE A 36 0.47 10.02 5.74
N LEU A 37 -0.59 10.78 5.48
CA LEU A 37 -0.59 12.24 5.43
C LEU A 37 -1.55 12.77 6.50
N THR A 38 -1.12 13.76 7.28
CA THR A 38 -1.98 14.49 8.22
C THR A 38 -2.31 15.85 7.63
N VAL A 39 -3.59 16.23 7.64
CA VAL A 39 -4.03 17.57 7.22
C VAL A 39 -3.52 18.61 8.19
N ASN A 40 -2.76 19.59 7.67
CA ASN A 40 -2.17 20.71 8.43
C ASN A 40 -2.70 22.05 7.93
N ALA A 41 -4.00 22.20 7.82
CA ALA A 41 -4.73 23.42 7.51
C ALA A 41 -6.13 23.35 8.13
N PRO A 42 -6.85 24.46 8.31
CA PRO A 42 -8.22 24.41 8.83
C PRO A 42 -9.10 23.43 8.09
N GLU A 43 -9.05 23.44 6.76
CA GLU A 43 -9.71 22.47 5.89
C GLU A 43 -8.94 22.30 4.58
N VAL A 44 -9.11 21.13 3.94
CA VAL A 44 -8.63 20.86 2.59
C VAL A 44 -9.69 20.09 1.81
N THR A 45 -9.82 20.38 0.51
CA THR A 45 -10.68 19.60 -0.39
C THR A 45 -9.85 18.53 -1.08
N VAL A 46 -10.27 17.28 -0.98
CA VAL A 46 -9.59 16.12 -1.54
C VAL A 46 -10.44 15.48 -2.63
N SER A 47 -9.81 15.15 -3.75
CA SER A 47 -10.37 14.32 -4.81
C SER A 47 -9.39 13.19 -5.09
N ALA A 48 -9.90 11.98 -5.38
CA ALA A 48 -9.08 10.81 -5.63
C ALA A 48 -9.58 10.00 -6.82
N LEU A 49 -8.63 9.46 -7.56
CA LEU A 49 -8.85 8.50 -8.64
C LEU A 49 -7.80 7.39 -8.49
N PHE A 50 -8.10 6.39 -7.67
CA PHE A 50 -7.23 5.24 -7.46
C PHE A 50 -7.68 4.06 -8.31
N ASN A 51 -6.73 3.44 -8.98
CA ASN A 51 -6.91 2.19 -9.71
C ASN A 51 -6.29 1.02 -8.93
N ARG A 52 -6.56 -0.21 -9.37
CA ARG A 52 -6.03 -1.44 -8.73
C ARG A 52 -6.50 -1.65 -7.29
N THR A 53 -7.64 -1.12 -6.92
CA THR A 53 -8.21 -1.29 -5.57
C THR A 53 -9.00 -2.59 -5.41
N GLN A 54 -9.47 -3.17 -6.51
CA GLN A 54 -10.23 -4.43 -6.52
C GLN A 54 -9.51 -5.54 -7.30
N LEU A 55 -8.76 -5.18 -8.34
CA LEU A 55 -8.02 -6.10 -9.18
C LEU A 55 -6.53 -5.93 -8.92
N ALA A 56 -5.91 -6.90 -8.28
CA ALA A 56 -4.48 -6.92 -8.03
C ALA A 56 -3.68 -6.92 -9.35
N PRO A 57 -2.46 -6.36 -9.37
CA PRO A 57 -1.54 -6.55 -10.49
C PRO A 57 -1.23 -8.03 -10.66
N PRO A 58 -1.55 -8.63 -11.83
CA PRO A 58 -1.49 -10.07 -11.99
C PRO A 58 -0.05 -10.61 -12.04
N GLY A 59 0.17 -11.75 -11.40
CA GLY A 59 1.36 -12.57 -11.61
C GLY A 59 1.35 -13.24 -12.99
N ARG A 60 2.51 -13.69 -13.44
CA ARG A 60 2.67 -14.37 -14.73
C ARG A 60 3.52 -15.63 -14.62
N SER A 61 3.27 -16.58 -15.52
CA SER A 61 4.05 -17.84 -15.63
C SER A 61 4.15 -18.61 -14.32
N GLY A 62 3.09 -18.62 -13.51
CA GLY A 62 3.05 -19.28 -12.20
C GLY A 62 3.47 -18.40 -11.02
N GLY A 63 3.72 -17.13 -11.25
CA GLY A 63 3.88 -16.13 -10.18
C GLY A 63 2.55 -15.69 -9.60
N HIS A 64 2.58 -15.21 -8.35
CA HIS A 64 1.40 -14.73 -7.63
C HIS A 64 1.13 -13.26 -7.94
N ASP A 65 -0.12 -12.85 -7.73
CA ASP A 65 -0.53 -11.45 -7.85
C ASP A 65 0.14 -10.58 -6.78
N GLY A 66 0.33 -9.29 -7.09
CA GLY A 66 0.75 -8.30 -6.11
C GLY A 66 -0.41 -7.84 -5.22
N ALA A 67 -0.10 -7.05 -4.19
CA ALA A 67 -1.12 -6.44 -3.34
C ALA A 67 -1.92 -5.35 -4.09
N THR A 68 -3.17 -5.17 -3.70
CA THR A 68 -4.04 -4.11 -4.23
C THR A 68 -3.67 -2.74 -3.67
N ALA A 69 -4.08 -1.68 -4.39
CA ALA A 69 -4.05 -0.31 -3.91
C ALA A 69 -5.21 0.00 -2.97
N GLY A 70 -5.11 1.11 -2.23
CA GLY A 70 -6.21 1.60 -1.40
C GLY A 70 -6.01 3.05 -0.98
N ILE A 71 -7.11 3.71 -0.62
CA ILE A 71 -7.10 5.03 -0.01
C ILE A 71 -8.08 5.02 1.17
N PHE A 72 -7.59 5.44 2.31
CA PHE A 72 -8.32 5.37 3.57
C PHE A 72 -8.22 6.71 4.31
N VAL A 73 -9.17 6.98 5.16
CA VAL A 73 -9.19 8.17 6.00
C VAL A 73 -9.35 7.79 7.47
N LYS A 74 -8.67 8.51 8.33
CA LYS A 74 -8.91 8.49 9.78
C LYS A 74 -9.25 9.91 10.22
N ARG A 75 -10.46 10.09 10.77
CA ARG A 75 -10.89 11.38 11.28
C ARG A 75 -10.13 11.71 12.57
N ARG A 76 -9.90 12.99 12.81
CA ARG A 76 -9.24 13.46 14.04
C ARG A 76 -9.93 12.86 15.28
N GLY A 77 -9.15 12.23 16.16
CA GLY A 77 -9.65 11.52 17.34
C GLY A 77 -10.23 10.13 17.05
N GLY A 78 -10.30 9.70 15.80
CA GLY A 78 -10.67 8.33 15.44
C GLY A 78 -9.54 7.34 15.70
N GLU A 79 -9.90 6.09 16.00
CA GLU A 79 -8.93 5.03 16.33
C GLU A 79 -8.40 4.30 15.08
N LYS A 80 -9.22 4.18 14.04
CA LYS A 80 -8.91 3.36 12.86
C LYS A 80 -9.07 4.11 11.53
N PHE A 81 -8.36 3.63 10.52
CA PHE A 81 -8.59 4.03 9.15
C PHE A 81 -9.82 3.32 8.58
N CYS A 82 -10.70 4.08 7.93
CA CYS A 82 -11.89 3.61 7.24
C CYS A 82 -11.80 3.99 5.76
N THR A 83 -12.62 3.38 4.91
CA THR A 83 -12.75 3.80 3.53
C THR A 83 -13.44 5.17 3.45
N PHE A 84 -13.25 5.89 2.35
CA PHE A 84 -13.99 7.13 2.09
C PHE A 84 -15.48 6.88 1.94
N LYS A 85 -15.88 5.70 1.45
CA LYS A 85 -17.27 5.29 1.38
C LYS A 85 -17.92 5.17 2.76
N GLU A 86 -17.24 4.54 3.72
CA GLU A 86 -17.73 4.42 5.10
C GLU A 86 -17.77 5.77 5.82
N SER A 87 -16.78 6.63 5.60
CA SER A 87 -16.65 7.89 6.34
C SER A 87 -17.47 9.05 5.78
N PHE A 88 -17.72 9.07 4.46
CA PHE A 88 -18.35 10.18 3.75
C PHE A 88 -19.49 9.74 2.84
N ASN A 89 -19.89 8.47 2.88
CA ASN A 89 -20.96 7.90 2.03
C ASN A 89 -20.74 8.15 0.53
N THR A 90 -19.48 8.08 0.07
CA THR A 90 -19.16 8.19 -1.35
C THR A 90 -19.64 6.96 -2.12
N ILE A 91 -19.90 7.09 -3.41
CA ILE A 91 -20.32 5.97 -4.27
C ILE A 91 -19.21 4.92 -4.38
N SER A 92 -17.97 5.38 -4.47
CA SER A 92 -16.78 4.53 -4.60
C SER A 92 -15.81 4.78 -3.45
N GLU A 93 -15.14 3.72 -2.99
CA GLU A 93 -14.10 3.81 -1.95
C GLU A 93 -12.86 4.58 -2.41
N ALA A 94 -12.60 4.59 -3.72
CA ALA A 94 -11.34 5.03 -4.30
C ALA A 94 -11.46 6.03 -5.45
N LYS A 95 -12.70 6.39 -5.83
CA LYS A 95 -13.00 7.37 -6.88
C LYS A 95 -14.04 8.34 -6.36
N PHE A 96 -13.61 9.52 -5.99
CA PHE A 96 -14.48 10.56 -5.43
C PHE A 96 -13.89 11.95 -5.68
N SER A 97 -14.71 12.97 -5.53
CA SER A 97 -14.31 14.37 -5.69
C SER A 97 -14.96 15.24 -4.64
N GLY A 98 -14.28 16.33 -4.27
CA GLY A 98 -14.85 17.39 -3.45
C GLY A 98 -15.09 17.03 -1.98
N ILE A 99 -14.34 16.07 -1.42
CA ILE A 99 -14.45 15.71 -0.01
C ILE A 99 -13.62 16.66 0.85
N THR A 100 -14.26 17.31 1.81
CA THR A 100 -13.59 18.20 2.77
C THR A 100 -13.05 17.40 3.95
N LEU A 101 -11.75 17.52 4.19
CA LEU A 101 -11.06 17.04 5.38
C LEU A 101 -10.67 18.22 6.25
N MET A 102 -10.64 18.00 7.56
CA MET A 102 -10.35 19.01 8.57
C MET A 102 -8.94 18.83 9.14
N ASN A 103 -8.44 19.84 9.79
CA ASN A 103 -7.15 19.81 10.50
C ASN A 103 -7.05 18.58 11.41
N GLY A 104 -5.96 17.81 11.25
CA GLY A 104 -5.70 16.60 12.03
C GLY A 104 -6.36 15.33 11.50
N ASP A 105 -7.18 15.42 10.44
CA ASP A 105 -7.60 14.21 9.71
C ASP A 105 -6.40 13.60 9.01
N GLN A 106 -6.36 12.27 8.91
CA GLN A 106 -5.27 11.56 8.24
C GLN A 106 -5.76 10.83 7.00
N VAL A 107 -4.95 10.85 5.95
CA VAL A 107 -5.17 10.06 4.73
C VAL A 107 -4.06 9.03 4.61
N ARG A 108 -4.43 7.77 4.45
CA ARG A 108 -3.52 6.65 4.19
C ARG A 108 -3.64 6.24 2.73
N LEU A 109 -2.57 6.40 1.99
CA LEU A 109 -2.43 5.96 0.60
C LEU A 109 -1.66 4.65 0.58
N VAL A 110 -2.25 3.61 -0.01
CA VAL A 110 -1.61 2.31 -0.23
C VAL A 110 -1.40 2.13 -1.73
N PHE A 111 -0.15 2.00 -2.15
CA PHE A 111 0.22 1.77 -3.54
C PHE A 111 0.33 0.27 -3.80
N PRO A 112 -0.10 -0.22 -4.97
CA PRO A 112 -0.11 -1.65 -5.25
C PRO A 112 1.30 -2.20 -5.40
N GLY A 113 1.48 -3.47 -5.08
CA GLY A 113 2.68 -4.23 -5.45
C GLY A 113 2.64 -4.66 -6.92
N GLY A 114 3.77 -5.03 -7.49
CA GLY A 114 3.86 -5.69 -8.79
C GLY A 114 3.52 -7.18 -8.68
N GLY A 115 3.01 -7.78 -9.76
CA GLY A 115 2.85 -9.24 -9.84
C GLY A 115 4.21 -9.95 -9.98
N GLY A 116 4.33 -11.16 -9.43
CA GLY A 116 5.49 -12.03 -9.56
C GLY A 116 5.56 -12.71 -10.92
N PHE A 117 6.72 -13.20 -11.29
CA PHE A 117 6.94 -13.97 -12.51
C PHE A 117 7.61 -15.31 -12.21
N GLY A 118 7.07 -16.39 -12.75
CA GLY A 118 7.58 -17.74 -12.59
C GLY A 118 7.23 -18.36 -11.23
N ASN A 119 7.47 -19.68 -11.10
CA ASN A 119 7.14 -20.42 -9.88
C ASN A 119 7.97 -19.93 -8.68
N PRO A 120 7.34 -19.52 -7.55
CA PRO A 120 8.04 -19.07 -6.34
C PRO A 120 9.06 -20.07 -5.79
N HIS A 121 8.78 -21.37 -5.86
CA HIS A 121 9.71 -22.43 -5.40
C HIS A 121 11.02 -22.50 -6.20
N LYS A 122 11.09 -21.84 -7.36
CA LYS A 122 12.32 -21.73 -8.17
C LYS A 122 13.15 -20.50 -7.84
N ARG A 123 12.69 -19.62 -6.92
CA ARG A 123 13.49 -18.48 -6.47
C ARG A 123 14.69 -18.98 -5.68
N ASP A 124 15.85 -18.37 -5.93
CA ASP A 124 17.07 -18.64 -5.16
C ASP A 124 16.78 -18.43 -3.65
N PRO A 125 16.99 -19.47 -2.79
CA PRO A 125 16.76 -19.35 -1.36
C PRO A 125 17.57 -18.23 -0.69
N GLU A 126 18.73 -17.89 -1.23
CA GLU A 126 19.54 -16.80 -0.70
C GLU A 126 18.88 -15.45 -0.93
N LEU A 127 18.26 -15.24 -2.09
CA LEU A 127 17.47 -14.03 -2.34
C LEU A 127 16.23 -13.95 -1.46
N VAL A 128 15.63 -15.09 -1.10
CA VAL A 128 14.51 -15.13 -0.15
C VAL A 128 14.98 -14.74 1.25
N ARG A 129 16.16 -15.24 1.72
CA ARG A 129 16.73 -14.86 3.01
C ARG A 129 17.00 -13.36 3.08
N GLN A 130 17.63 -12.81 2.05
CA GLN A 130 17.89 -11.37 1.96
C GLN A 130 16.58 -10.56 1.98
N ASP A 131 15.55 -10.98 1.23
CA ASP A 131 14.24 -10.31 1.26
C ASP A 131 13.62 -10.33 2.68
N VAL A 132 13.84 -11.40 3.45
CA VAL A 132 13.35 -11.47 4.84
C VAL A 132 14.18 -10.59 5.78
N GLU A 133 15.49 -10.58 5.66
CA GLU A 133 16.38 -9.76 6.49
C GLU A 133 16.08 -8.27 6.35
N ILE A 134 15.76 -7.80 5.13
CA ILE A 134 15.44 -6.40 4.87
C ILE A 134 13.95 -6.07 5.04
N GLY A 135 13.10 -7.05 5.43
CA GLY A 135 11.68 -6.84 5.70
C GLY A 135 10.80 -6.70 4.45
N PHE A 136 11.22 -7.27 3.31
CA PHE A 136 10.44 -7.28 2.07
C PHE A 136 9.48 -8.46 1.99
N VAL A 137 9.85 -9.58 2.61
CA VAL A 137 9.09 -10.82 2.69
C VAL A 137 9.06 -11.29 4.14
N SER A 138 7.89 -11.67 4.63
CA SER A 138 7.75 -12.22 5.98
C SER A 138 8.31 -13.65 6.06
N LYS A 139 8.70 -14.08 7.27
CA LYS A 139 9.13 -15.46 7.52
C LYS A 139 8.04 -16.47 7.17
N GLU A 140 6.78 -16.08 7.34
CA GLU A 140 5.62 -16.91 7.01
C GLU A 140 5.52 -17.12 5.50
N VAL A 141 5.60 -16.06 4.70
CA VAL A 141 5.58 -16.15 3.22
C VAL A 141 6.82 -16.88 2.71
N ALA A 142 8.01 -16.65 3.29
CA ALA A 142 9.22 -17.38 2.93
C ALA A 142 9.03 -18.90 3.09
N ARG A 143 8.42 -19.34 4.19
CA ARG A 143 8.15 -20.77 4.44
C ARG A 143 7.03 -21.31 3.55
N ASN A 144 5.87 -20.65 3.54
CA ASN A 144 4.64 -21.23 2.98
C ASN A 144 4.56 -21.08 1.46
N VAL A 145 5.18 -20.03 0.90
CA VAL A 145 5.07 -19.70 -0.53
C VAL A 145 6.36 -20.01 -1.29
N TYR A 146 7.50 -19.71 -0.72
CA TYR A 146 8.80 -19.98 -1.36
C TYR A 146 9.37 -21.35 -0.97
N GLY A 147 8.90 -21.96 0.12
CA GLY A 147 9.44 -23.23 0.63
C GLY A 147 10.83 -23.08 1.26
N THR A 148 11.21 -21.87 1.67
CA THR A 148 12.50 -21.60 2.28
C THR A 148 12.38 -21.58 3.80
N PHE A 149 13.10 -22.47 4.46
CA PHE A 149 13.21 -22.52 5.93
C PHE A 149 14.38 -21.65 6.38
N LEU A 150 14.10 -20.73 7.31
CA LEU A 150 15.02 -19.73 7.85
C LEU A 150 15.33 -20.03 9.29
#